data_e4294ba7503f2a558561478a7b27b442
#
_entry.id   e4294ba7503f2a558561478a7b27b442
#
_cell.length_a   1.000
_cell.length_b   1.000
_cell.length_c   1.000
_cell.angle_alpha   90.00
_cell.angle_beta   90.00
_cell.angle_gamma   90.00
#
_symmetry.space_group_name_H-M   'P 1'
#
loop_
_entity.id
_entity.type
_entity.pdbx_description
1 polymer ?
#
loop_
_entity_poly.entity_id
_entity_poly.type
_entity_poly.pdbx_seq_one_letter_code
_entity_poly.pdbx_strand_id
1 'polypeptide(L)'
;MKLSNLQKKLEKSEQYLPAEDTFFLEDQLKGLSGNSALDIGCGSGYLTDVLKSTFELVVGTDISFNTLLEQNYKTQNAICCNSADALNPKFDLIICNLPYLATDEIIDVATDGGKDGLELPIEIITSALPHLSQKGKFLFVTSSLSNYMGLVNFVKSQNFDAKIIDKKKLFYEELIIVEVKHSLS
;
A
#
# COMPACT_ATOMS: atom_id res chain seq x y z
N MET A 1 13.45 25.11 -2.80
CA MET A 1 13.55 24.90 -1.34
C MET A 1 12.77 23.68 -0.82
N LYS A 2 11.77 23.15 -1.54
CA LYS A 2 10.97 21.98 -1.10
C LYS A 2 11.64 20.60 -1.36
N LEU A 3 12.40 20.44 -2.44
CA LEU A 3 13.08 19.17 -2.79
C LEU A 3 14.19 18.76 -1.81
N SER A 4 14.95 19.70 -1.26
CA SER A 4 16.04 19.41 -0.31
C SER A 4 15.54 18.90 1.06
N ASN A 5 14.34 19.30 1.46
CA ASN A 5 13.75 18.84 2.72
C ASN A 5 13.14 17.45 2.56
N LEU A 6 12.60 17.12 1.38
CA LEU A 6 12.11 15.77 1.07
C LEU A 6 13.27 14.78 1.01
N GLN A 7 14.38 15.14 0.35
CA GLN A 7 15.59 14.29 0.31
C GLN A 7 16.18 14.03 1.70
N LYS A 8 16.24 15.03 2.58
CA LYS A 8 16.70 14.84 3.97
C LYS A 8 15.75 14.00 4.83
N LYS A 9 14.46 14.00 4.52
CA LYS A 9 13.46 13.11 5.19
C LYS A 9 13.60 11.67 4.74
N LEU A 10 13.88 11.43 3.45
CA LEU A 10 14.11 10.10 2.87
C LEU A 10 15.40 9.43 3.37
N GLU A 11 16.42 10.22 3.73
CA GLU A 11 17.70 9.71 4.27
C GLU A 11 17.61 9.20 5.72
N LYS A 12 16.48 9.38 6.41
CA LYS A 12 16.30 9.03 7.83
C LYS A 12 15.25 7.94 8.09
N SER A 13 14.54 7.44 7.06
CA SER A 13 13.58 6.35 7.28
C SER A 13 14.34 5.04 7.50
N GLU A 14 14.35 4.55 8.73
CA GLU A 14 14.71 3.15 8.98
C GLU A 14 13.76 2.27 8.16
N GLN A 15 14.27 1.19 7.55
CA GLN A 15 13.47 0.27 6.78
C GLN A 15 12.33 -0.29 7.66
N TYR A 16 11.08 -0.10 7.23
CA TYR A 16 9.94 -0.71 7.91
C TYR A 16 10.06 -2.23 7.85
N LEU A 17 10.12 -2.87 8.99
CA LEU A 17 10.18 -4.32 9.09
C LEU A 17 8.75 -4.88 9.16
N PRO A 18 8.51 -6.11 8.60
CA PRO A 18 7.22 -6.76 8.70
C PRO A 18 6.69 -6.77 10.14
N ALA A 19 5.47 -6.29 10.34
CA ALA A 19 4.80 -6.19 11.62
C ALA A 19 3.38 -6.79 11.53
N GLU A 20 2.55 -6.56 12.54
CA GLU A 20 1.21 -7.16 12.65
C GLU A 20 0.29 -6.81 11.47
N ASP A 21 0.39 -5.62 10.94
CA ASP A 21 -0.34 -5.15 9.75
C ASP A 21 0.11 -5.86 8.47
N THR A 22 1.42 -6.04 8.30
CA THR A 22 2.02 -6.80 7.20
C THR A 22 1.53 -8.26 7.19
N PHE A 23 1.57 -8.93 8.36
CA PHE A 23 1.11 -10.31 8.47
C PHE A 23 -0.41 -10.42 8.32
N PHE A 24 -1.17 -9.41 8.76
CA PHE A 24 -2.61 -9.37 8.57
C PHE A 24 -3.00 -9.21 7.10
N LEU A 25 -2.24 -8.41 6.33
CA LEU A 25 -2.41 -8.30 4.89
C LEU A 25 -2.00 -9.60 4.19
N GLU A 26 -0.89 -10.24 4.60
CA GLU A 26 -0.46 -11.54 4.07
C GLU A 26 -1.55 -12.61 4.21
N ASP A 27 -2.26 -12.65 5.34
CA ASP A 27 -3.35 -13.61 5.55
C ASP A 27 -4.44 -13.49 4.48
N GLN A 28 -4.68 -12.29 3.95
CA GLN A 28 -5.65 -12.03 2.88
C GLN A 28 -5.16 -12.45 1.49
N LEU A 29 -3.86 -12.71 1.33
CA LEU A 29 -3.28 -13.16 0.05
C LEU A 29 -3.45 -14.67 -0.17
N LYS A 30 -3.75 -15.43 0.89
CA LYS A 30 -3.92 -16.89 0.83
C LYS A 30 -5.02 -17.29 -0.16
N GLY A 31 -4.66 -18.13 -1.12
CA GLY A 31 -5.56 -18.59 -2.16
C GLY A 31 -5.81 -17.61 -3.31
N LEU A 32 -5.17 -16.44 -3.30
CA LEU A 32 -5.16 -15.54 -4.45
C LEU A 32 -4.05 -15.95 -5.41
N SER A 33 -4.34 -15.89 -6.71
CA SER A 33 -3.39 -16.12 -7.79
C SER A 33 -3.81 -15.36 -9.04
N GLY A 34 -2.88 -15.11 -9.95
CA GLY A 34 -3.17 -14.38 -11.18
C GLY A 34 -1.92 -14.17 -12.03
N ASN A 35 -2.07 -13.38 -13.11
CA ASN A 35 -0.96 -13.08 -13.99
C ASN A 35 -0.04 -12.00 -13.41
N SER A 36 -0.62 -11.00 -12.72
CA SER A 36 0.17 -9.85 -12.27
C SER A 36 -0.28 -9.28 -10.92
N ALA A 37 0.71 -8.93 -10.09
CA ALA A 37 0.49 -8.26 -8.81
C ALA A 37 1.42 -7.05 -8.65
N LEU A 38 0.92 -6.03 -7.96
CA LEU A 38 1.64 -4.82 -7.59
C LEU A 38 1.65 -4.66 -6.07
N ASP A 39 2.83 -4.49 -5.51
CA ASP A 39 3.05 -4.17 -4.08
C ASP A 39 3.52 -2.71 -3.98
N ILE A 40 2.65 -1.81 -3.52
CA ILE A 40 2.95 -0.38 -3.39
C ILE A 40 3.50 -0.11 -1.99
N GLY A 41 4.67 0.54 -1.92
CA GLY A 41 5.41 0.70 -0.68
C GLY A 41 6.01 -0.63 -0.22
N CYS A 42 6.68 -1.36 -1.12
CA CYS A 42 7.10 -2.74 -0.88
C CYS A 42 8.16 -2.90 0.22
N GLY A 43 8.78 -1.82 0.67
CA GLY A 43 9.69 -1.77 1.81
C GLY A 43 10.74 -2.87 1.81
N SER A 44 10.70 -3.76 2.80
CA SER A 44 11.60 -4.90 2.93
C SER A 44 11.49 -5.95 1.81
N GLY A 45 10.47 -5.86 0.95
CA GLY A 45 10.15 -6.82 -0.10
C GLY A 45 9.41 -8.08 0.40
N TYR A 46 9.02 -8.14 1.67
CA TYR A 46 8.39 -9.32 2.26
C TYR A 46 7.11 -9.75 1.52
N LEU A 47 6.12 -8.85 1.39
CA LEU A 47 4.86 -9.18 0.71
C LEU A 47 5.08 -9.44 -0.79
N THR A 48 6.00 -8.70 -1.42
CA THR A 48 6.42 -8.98 -2.81
C THR A 48 6.94 -10.41 -2.96
N ASP A 49 7.72 -10.93 -1.99
CA ASP A 49 8.22 -12.31 -2.02
C ASP A 49 7.10 -13.34 -1.83
N VAL A 50 6.15 -13.08 -0.94
CA VAL A 50 4.95 -13.91 -0.77
C VAL A 50 4.16 -14.04 -2.08
N LEU A 51 3.94 -12.92 -2.78
CA LEU A 51 3.19 -12.88 -4.04
C LEU A 51 3.83 -13.67 -5.18
N LYS A 52 5.16 -13.79 -5.22
CA LYS A 52 5.89 -14.56 -6.25
C LYS A 52 5.50 -16.02 -6.31
N SER A 53 4.94 -16.57 -5.25
CA SER A 53 4.51 -17.97 -5.22
C SER A 53 3.23 -18.24 -6.01
N THR A 54 2.43 -17.20 -6.29
CA THR A 54 1.07 -17.34 -6.84
C THR A 54 0.76 -16.39 -8.01
N PHE A 55 1.66 -15.43 -8.32
CA PHE A 55 1.52 -14.52 -9.46
C PHE A 55 2.73 -14.64 -10.39
N GLU A 56 2.48 -14.62 -11.71
CA GLU A 56 3.54 -14.76 -12.72
C GLU A 56 4.45 -13.54 -12.79
N LEU A 57 3.87 -12.35 -12.71
CA LEU A 57 4.59 -11.07 -12.65
C LEU A 57 4.28 -10.38 -11.31
N VAL A 58 5.30 -10.09 -10.54
CA VAL A 58 5.18 -9.27 -9.33
C VAL A 58 6.08 -8.05 -9.47
N VAL A 59 5.50 -6.87 -9.28
CA VAL A 59 6.20 -5.58 -9.28
C VAL A 59 6.09 -4.98 -7.88
N GLY A 60 7.20 -4.49 -7.34
CA GLY A 60 7.22 -3.72 -6.10
C GLY A 60 7.61 -2.27 -6.40
N THR A 61 6.92 -1.32 -5.81
CA THR A 61 7.30 0.10 -5.86
C THR A 61 7.60 0.62 -4.46
N ASP A 62 8.56 1.52 -4.37
CA ASP A 62 8.86 2.24 -3.14
C ASP A 62 9.42 3.63 -3.48
N ILE A 63 9.11 4.62 -2.64
CA ILE A 63 9.62 5.98 -2.83
C ILE A 63 11.09 6.10 -2.43
N SER A 64 11.57 5.22 -1.54
CA SER A 64 12.94 5.20 -1.03
C SER A 64 13.83 4.28 -1.84
N PHE A 65 14.74 4.86 -2.62
CA PHE A 65 15.77 4.11 -3.35
C PHE A 65 16.67 3.30 -2.41
N ASN A 66 17.01 3.85 -1.25
CA ASN A 66 17.84 3.17 -0.26
C ASN A 66 17.14 1.92 0.30
N THR A 67 15.84 2.03 0.61
CA THR A 67 15.02 0.89 1.03
C THR A 67 15.07 -0.24 0.01
N LEU A 68 14.93 0.08 -1.29
CA LEU A 68 15.01 -0.94 -2.36
C LEU A 68 16.39 -1.57 -2.49
N LEU A 69 17.47 -0.83 -2.27
CA LEU A 69 18.83 -1.37 -2.27
C LEU A 69 19.10 -2.33 -1.11
N GLU A 70 18.54 -2.03 0.06
CA GLU A 70 18.78 -2.73 1.33
C GLU A 70 17.77 -3.84 1.61
N GLN A 71 16.84 -4.14 0.68
CA GLN A 71 15.81 -5.14 0.86
C GLN A 71 16.34 -6.49 1.34
N ASN A 72 15.74 -7.03 2.40
CA ASN A 72 16.00 -8.38 2.90
C ASN A 72 15.44 -9.44 1.94
N TYR A 73 14.29 -9.15 1.32
CA TYR A 73 13.60 -9.99 0.33
C TYR A 73 13.72 -9.30 -1.02
N LYS A 74 14.71 -9.68 -1.82
CA LYS A 74 15.02 -8.99 -3.10
C LYS A 74 13.85 -9.04 -4.06
N THR A 75 13.25 -7.88 -4.31
CA THR A 75 12.22 -7.68 -5.32
C THR A 75 12.86 -7.65 -6.71
N GLN A 76 12.52 -8.60 -7.58
CA GLN A 76 13.14 -8.71 -8.92
C GLN A 76 12.75 -7.51 -9.82
N ASN A 77 11.50 -7.07 -9.74
CA ASN A 77 10.98 -5.95 -10.51
C ASN A 77 10.69 -4.78 -9.55
N ALA A 78 11.73 -4.22 -8.95
CA ALA A 78 11.64 -3.08 -8.05
C ALA A 78 11.73 -1.76 -8.83
N ILE A 79 10.84 -0.83 -8.57
CA ILE A 79 10.78 0.49 -9.21
C ILE A 79 10.76 1.57 -8.13
N CYS A 80 11.75 2.45 -8.16
CA CYS A 80 11.78 3.61 -7.26
C CYS A 80 10.88 4.71 -7.84
N CYS A 81 9.70 4.89 -7.25
CA CYS A 81 8.77 5.95 -7.63
C CYS A 81 7.80 6.27 -6.49
N ASN A 82 7.06 7.37 -6.62
CA ASN A 82 5.94 7.64 -5.75
C ASN A 82 4.76 6.73 -6.12
N SER A 83 4.34 5.89 -5.20
CA SER A 83 3.20 4.97 -5.37
C SER A 83 3.28 4.17 -6.69
N ALA A 84 2.35 4.37 -7.63
CA ALA A 84 2.31 3.71 -8.94
C ALA A 84 2.60 4.67 -10.12
N ASP A 85 3.06 5.90 -9.86
CA ASP A 85 3.13 6.98 -10.85
C ASP A 85 4.06 6.70 -12.06
N ALA A 86 5.04 5.80 -11.90
CA ALA A 86 5.95 5.42 -12.99
C ALA A 86 5.44 4.22 -13.81
N LEU A 87 4.27 3.69 -13.47
CA LEU A 87 3.73 2.47 -14.09
C LEU A 87 2.75 2.80 -15.21
N ASN A 88 2.59 1.85 -16.14
CA ASN A 88 1.58 1.91 -17.19
C ASN A 88 0.68 0.65 -17.21
N PRO A 89 1.17 -0.56 -16.86
CA PRO A 89 0.34 -1.76 -16.93
C PRO A 89 -0.77 -1.77 -15.88
N LYS A 90 -1.77 -2.64 -16.11
CA LYS A 90 -2.81 -2.96 -15.14
C LYS A 90 -2.49 -4.29 -14.44
N PHE A 91 -2.93 -4.43 -13.19
CA PHE A 91 -2.64 -5.58 -12.33
C PHE A 91 -3.92 -6.29 -11.89
N ASP A 92 -3.83 -7.61 -11.75
CA ASP A 92 -4.93 -8.43 -11.24
C ASP A 92 -5.08 -8.29 -9.72
N LEU A 93 -3.96 -8.04 -9.05
CA LEU A 93 -3.93 -7.70 -7.64
C LEU A 93 -3.05 -6.48 -7.41
N ILE A 94 -3.55 -5.53 -6.64
CA ILE A 94 -2.74 -4.45 -6.05
C ILE A 94 -2.82 -4.63 -4.54
N ILE A 95 -1.71 -4.47 -3.85
CA ILE A 95 -1.66 -4.43 -2.39
C ILE A 95 -0.92 -3.19 -1.90
N CYS A 96 -1.28 -2.73 -0.71
CA CYS A 96 -0.56 -1.67 -0.02
C CYS A 96 -0.75 -1.76 1.50
N ASN A 97 0.34 -1.74 2.25
CA ASN A 97 0.31 -1.42 3.67
C ASN A 97 0.36 0.12 3.77
N LEU A 98 -0.80 0.77 3.94
CA LEU A 98 -0.88 2.23 3.91
C LEU A 98 -0.21 2.86 5.13
N PRO A 99 0.47 4.01 4.99
CA PRO A 99 0.85 4.85 6.13
C PRO A 99 -0.40 5.50 6.71
N TYR A 100 -0.91 4.99 7.83
CA TYR A 100 -2.24 5.35 8.33
C TYR A 100 -2.23 6.18 9.64
N LEU A 101 -1.08 6.40 10.28
CA LEU A 101 -1.06 7.15 11.53
C LEU A 101 -1.47 8.61 11.30
N ALA A 102 -2.46 9.07 12.05
CA ALA A 102 -2.87 10.46 12.02
C ALA A 102 -1.78 11.34 12.68
N THR A 103 -1.23 12.29 11.93
CA THR A 103 -0.15 13.19 12.36
C THR A 103 -0.40 14.60 11.85
N ASP A 104 0.05 15.60 12.60
CA ASP A 104 -0.03 17.01 12.15
C ASP A 104 0.95 17.30 11.01
N GLU A 105 2.10 16.61 10.99
CA GLU A 105 3.11 16.69 9.95
C GLU A 105 3.57 15.30 9.55
N ILE A 106 3.81 15.09 8.26
CA ILE A 106 4.39 13.86 7.73
C ILE A 106 5.90 13.92 7.94
N ILE A 107 6.40 13.17 8.92
CA ILE A 107 7.82 13.05 9.25
C ILE A 107 8.37 11.74 8.69
N ASP A 108 7.67 10.63 8.94
CA ASP A 108 7.99 9.31 8.44
C ASP A 108 6.94 8.87 7.40
N VAL A 109 7.33 8.84 6.13
CA VAL A 109 6.43 8.45 5.03
C VAL A 109 6.02 6.97 5.07
N ALA A 110 6.68 6.16 5.89
CA ALA A 110 6.32 4.74 6.04
C ALA A 110 5.14 4.54 6.99
N THR A 111 4.90 5.48 7.91
CA THR A 111 3.87 5.35 8.96
C THR A 111 2.87 6.49 9.00
N ASP A 112 3.32 7.73 8.70
CA ASP A 112 2.52 8.93 8.87
C ASP A 112 1.56 9.14 7.72
N GLY A 113 0.27 9.08 8.00
CA GLY A 113 -0.80 9.31 7.03
C GLY A 113 -1.18 10.79 6.87
N GLY A 114 -0.57 11.69 7.65
CA GLY A 114 -0.94 13.10 7.68
C GLY A 114 -2.26 13.35 8.42
N LYS A 115 -2.89 14.48 8.14
CA LYS A 115 -4.11 14.89 8.83
C LYS A 115 -5.19 13.81 8.76
N ASP A 116 -5.72 13.44 9.91
CA ASP A 116 -6.71 12.36 10.09
C ASP A 116 -6.25 11.00 9.53
N GLY A 117 -4.96 10.82 9.23
CA GLY A 117 -4.42 9.63 8.57
C GLY A 117 -4.91 9.44 7.14
N LEU A 118 -5.24 10.52 6.43
CA LEU A 118 -5.88 10.49 5.10
C LEU A 118 -5.00 11.01 3.96
N GLU A 119 -4.10 11.95 4.22
CA GLU A 119 -3.39 12.67 3.14
C GLU A 119 -2.60 11.72 2.25
N LEU A 120 -1.61 11.01 2.78
CA LEU A 120 -0.83 10.04 2.01
C LEU A 120 -1.66 8.85 1.50
N PRO A 121 -2.54 8.22 2.32
CA PRO A 121 -3.42 7.17 1.82
C PRO A 121 -4.25 7.56 0.61
N ILE A 122 -4.82 8.76 0.58
CA ILE A 122 -5.60 9.25 -0.57
C ILE A 122 -4.70 9.42 -1.81
N GLU A 123 -3.49 9.96 -1.67
CA GLU A 123 -2.53 10.08 -2.78
C GLU A 123 -2.16 8.70 -3.34
N ILE A 124 -1.82 7.74 -2.47
CA ILE A 124 -1.47 6.36 -2.86
C ILE A 124 -2.65 5.68 -3.58
N ILE A 125 -3.85 5.76 -3.02
CA ILE A 125 -5.05 5.16 -3.62
C ILE A 125 -5.34 5.81 -4.99
N THR A 126 -5.23 7.13 -5.10
CA THR A 126 -5.44 7.86 -6.36
C THR A 126 -4.48 7.40 -7.44
N SER A 127 -3.20 7.20 -7.09
CA SER A 127 -2.18 6.67 -8.00
C SER A 127 -2.42 5.19 -8.36
N ALA A 128 -2.94 4.38 -7.43
CA ALA A 128 -3.17 2.94 -7.62
C ALA A 128 -4.37 2.60 -8.51
N LEU A 129 -5.52 3.31 -8.32
CA LEU A 129 -6.78 2.97 -8.96
C LEU A 129 -6.73 2.86 -10.51
N PRO A 130 -6.00 3.72 -11.24
CA PRO A 130 -5.85 3.59 -12.70
C PRO A 130 -5.16 2.29 -13.14
N HIS A 131 -4.40 1.65 -12.25
CA HIS A 131 -3.65 0.43 -12.53
C HIS A 131 -4.40 -0.86 -12.16
N LEU A 132 -5.63 -0.75 -11.64
CA LEU A 132 -6.46 -1.91 -11.35
C LEU A 132 -7.05 -2.48 -12.64
N SER A 133 -6.87 -3.79 -12.91
CA SER A 133 -7.51 -4.47 -14.03
C SER A 133 -9.02 -4.59 -13.79
N GLN A 134 -9.83 -4.74 -14.85
CA GLN A 134 -11.30 -4.74 -14.76
C GLN A 134 -11.85 -5.79 -13.78
N LYS A 135 -11.18 -6.93 -13.66
CA LYS A 135 -11.53 -8.01 -12.72
C LYS A 135 -10.61 -8.07 -11.51
N GLY A 136 -9.69 -7.12 -11.41
CA GLY A 136 -8.68 -7.06 -10.36
C GLY A 136 -9.26 -6.68 -9.00
N LYS A 137 -8.41 -6.81 -8.00
CA LYS A 137 -8.66 -6.39 -6.62
C LYS A 137 -7.51 -5.50 -6.15
N PHE A 138 -7.86 -4.47 -5.40
CA PHE A 138 -6.88 -3.73 -4.62
C PHE A 138 -7.18 -3.96 -3.14
N LEU A 139 -6.21 -4.52 -2.40
CA LEU A 139 -6.29 -4.74 -0.96
C LEU A 139 -5.35 -3.77 -0.25
N PHE A 140 -5.86 -3.05 0.72
CA PHE A 140 -5.01 -2.26 1.58
C PHE A 140 -5.34 -2.46 3.05
N VAL A 141 -4.32 -2.35 3.90
CA VAL A 141 -4.49 -2.30 5.34
C VAL A 141 -4.47 -0.85 5.82
N THR A 142 -5.30 -0.56 6.79
CA THR A 142 -5.40 0.70 7.53
C THR A 142 -5.77 0.40 8.98
N SER A 143 -6.01 1.41 9.79
CA SER A 143 -6.28 1.23 11.22
C SER A 143 -7.41 2.11 11.72
N SER A 144 -7.97 1.73 12.87
CA SER A 144 -8.90 2.58 13.63
C SER A 144 -8.26 3.87 14.20
N LEU A 145 -6.93 4.00 14.12
CA LEU A 145 -6.21 5.24 14.44
C LEU A 145 -6.30 6.30 13.36
N SER A 146 -6.86 5.96 12.19
CA SER A 146 -7.14 6.87 11.09
C SER A 146 -8.63 6.95 10.80
N ASN A 147 -9.01 7.94 9.99
CA ASN A 147 -10.38 8.02 9.47
C ASN A 147 -10.58 7.03 8.30
N TYR A 148 -10.48 5.71 8.57
CA TYR A 148 -10.62 4.68 7.54
C TYR A 148 -11.95 4.70 6.79
N MET A 149 -13.04 5.16 7.43
CA MET A 149 -14.32 5.34 6.74
C MET A 149 -14.25 6.47 5.71
N GLY A 150 -13.43 7.49 5.95
CA GLY A 150 -13.10 8.53 4.98
C GLY A 150 -12.45 7.94 3.73
N LEU A 151 -11.51 6.98 3.88
CA LEU A 151 -10.89 6.26 2.76
C LEU A 151 -11.90 5.44 1.97
N VAL A 152 -12.77 4.69 2.66
CA VAL A 152 -13.84 3.90 2.01
C VAL A 152 -14.77 4.81 1.20
N ASN A 153 -15.18 5.94 1.76
CA ASN A 153 -16.04 6.90 1.07
C ASN A 153 -15.32 7.57 -0.11
N PHE A 154 -14.03 7.90 0.05
CA PHE A 154 -13.22 8.43 -1.03
C PHE A 154 -13.16 7.46 -2.22
N VAL A 155 -12.83 6.18 -2.00
CA VAL A 155 -12.79 5.17 -3.05
C VAL A 155 -14.13 5.06 -3.78
N LYS A 156 -15.25 5.05 -3.03
CA LYS A 156 -16.59 5.01 -3.62
C LYS A 156 -16.88 6.25 -4.48
N SER A 157 -16.39 7.42 -4.08
CA SER A 157 -16.54 8.66 -4.88
C SER A 157 -15.78 8.60 -6.22
N GLN A 158 -14.78 7.72 -6.35
CA GLN A 158 -14.02 7.47 -7.57
C GLN A 158 -14.67 6.41 -8.50
N ASN A 159 -15.92 6.03 -8.26
CA ASN A 159 -16.67 4.99 -9.00
C ASN A 159 -16.09 3.58 -8.85
N PHE A 160 -15.52 3.27 -7.70
CA PHE A 160 -15.10 1.93 -7.30
C PHE A 160 -15.94 1.45 -6.12
N ASP A 161 -16.12 0.14 -6.01
CA ASP A 161 -16.65 -0.49 -4.81
C ASP A 161 -15.53 -0.65 -3.77
N ALA A 162 -15.84 -0.33 -2.53
CA ALA A 162 -14.95 -0.53 -1.39
C ALA A 162 -15.68 -1.21 -0.25
N LYS A 163 -15.10 -2.30 0.25
CA LYS A 163 -15.66 -3.10 1.35
C LYS A 163 -14.60 -3.41 2.39
N ILE A 164 -14.95 -3.27 3.65
CA ILE A 164 -14.18 -3.84 4.75
C ILE A 164 -14.41 -5.35 4.72
N ILE A 165 -13.35 -6.13 4.51
CA ILE A 165 -13.42 -7.60 4.40
C ILE A 165 -12.91 -8.31 5.63
N ASP A 166 -12.05 -7.66 6.43
CA ASP A 166 -11.55 -8.24 7.67
C ASP A 166 -11.13 -7.16 8.67
N LYS A 167 -11.08 -7.53 9.96
CA LYS A 167 -10.66 -6.69 11.08
C LYS A 167 -9.90 -7.50 12.11
N LYS A 168 -8.77 -7.00 12.58
CA LYS A 168 -7.94 -7.62 13.64
C LYS A 168 -7.75 -6.65 14.79
N LYS A 169 -8.29 -7.02 15.96
CA LYS A 169 -8.13 -6.21 17.16
C LYS A 169 -6.73 -6.42 17.76
N LEU A 170 -6.00 -5.33 17.94
CA LEU A 170 -4.76 -5.26 18.70
C LEU A 170 -5.00 -4.55 20.04
N PHE A 171 -3.96 -4.35 20.83
CA PHE A 171 -4.09 -3.77 22.17
C PHE A 171 -4.56 -2.30 22.14
N TYR A 172 -4.04 -1.50 21.20
CA TYR A 172 -4.32 -0.06 21.09
C TYR A 172 -5.11 0.33 19.84
N GLU A 173 -5.30 -0.58 18.89
CA GLU A 173 -5.93 -0.31 17.61
C GLU A 173 -6.68 -1.52 17.05
N GLU A 174 -7.47 -1.29 16.03
CA GLU A 174 -8.05 -2.33 15.19
C GLU A 174 -7.52 -2.16 13.77
N LEU A 175 -6.77 -3.15 13.27
CA LEU A 175 -6.36 -3.20 11.88
C LEU A 175 -7.55 -3.54 10.99
N ILE A 176 -7.60 -2.95 9.81
CA ILE A 176 -8.76 -3.03 8.91
C ILE A 176 -8.25 -3.30 7.50
N ILE A 177 -8.75 -4.38 6.88
CA ILE A 177 -8.51 -4.66 5.46
C ILE A 177 -9.69 -4.15 4.64
N VAL A 178 -9.38 -3.37 3.63
CA VAL A 178 -10.35 -2.89 2.63
C VAL A 178 -10.05 -3.54 1.29
N GLU A 179 -11.08 -4.15 0.69
CA GLU A 179 -11.06 -4.64 -0.70
C GLU A 179 -11.71 -3.58 -1.60
N VAL A 180 -11.02 -3.24 -2.69
CA VAL A 180 -11.50 -2.34 -3.74
C VAL A 180 -11.62 -3.09 -5.06
N LYS A 181 -12.71 -2.86 -5.78
CA LYS A 181 -13.00 -3.41 -7.12
C LYS A 181 -13.66 -2.36 -7.99
N HIS A 182 -13.63 -2.58 -9.30
CA HIS A 182 -14.51 -1.81 -10.18
C HIS A 182 -15.97 -2.02 -9.81
N SER A 183 -16.75 -0.94 -9.77
CA SER A 183 -18.21 -1.06 -9.59
C SER A 183 -18.82 -1.85 -10.72
N LEU A 184 -19.72 -2.77 -10.40
CA LEU A 184 -20.50 -3.48 -11.42
C LEU A 184 -21.46 -2.46 -12.03
N SER A 185 -21.31 -2.18 -13.31
CA SER A 185 -22.23 -1.37 -14.13
C SER A 185 -23.52 -2.14 -14.41
#